data_2d1dbffa666998732c6aa99dc02944f5
#
_entry.id   2d1dbffa666998732c6aa99dc02944f5
#
_cell.length_a   1.000
_cell.length_b   1.000
_cell.length_c   1.000
_cell.angle_alpha   90.00
_cell.angle_beta   90.00
_cell.angle_gamma   90.00
#
_symmetry.space_group_name_H-M   'P 1'
#
loop_
_entity.id
_entity.type
_entity.pdbx_description
1 polymer ?
#
loop_
_entity_poly.entity_id
_entity_poly.type
_entity_poly.pdbx_seq_one_letter_code
_entity_poly.pdbx_strand_id
1 'polypeptide(L)' 'MDRNVLHRFFAGTASFEEEEAVCDWVDASNKNREELIRERKYFDVLLLHKTKNS' A
#
# COMPACT_ATOMS: atom_id res chain seq x y z
N MET A 1 0.56 -2.20 10.22
CA MET A 1 -0.12 -2.86 9.06
C MET A 1 0.90 -3.71 8.30
N ASP A 2 0.49 -4.88 7.86
CA ASP A 2 1.36 -5.77 7.09
C ASP A 2 1.68 -5.13 5.73
N ARG A 3 2.97 -5.05 5.41
CA ARG A 3 3.43 -4.47 4.16
C ARG A 3 2.89 -5.23 2.95
N ASN A 4 2.77 -6.55 3.03
CA ASN A 4 2.25 -7.35 1.93
C ASN A 4 0.80 -7.01 1.63
N VAL A 5 0.00 -6.73 2.66
CA VAL A 5 -1.38 -6.30 2.48
C VAL A 5 -1.43 -4.95 1.79
N LEU A 6 -0.58 -4.01 2.22
CA LEU A 6 -0.52 -2.68 1.60
C LEU A 6 -0.12 -2.78 0.13
N HIS A 7 0.85 -3.62 -0.19
CA HIS A 7 1.30 -3.79 -1.57
C HIS A 7 0.21 -4.39 -2.45
N ARG A 8 -0.53 -5.37 -1.95
CA ARG A 8 -1.69 -5.91 -2.68
C ARG A 8 -2.76 -4.84 -2.88
N PHE A 9 -2.97 -4.01 -1.85
CA PHE A 9 -3.93 -2.91 -1.94
C PHE A 9 -3.52 -1.93 -3.05
N PHE A 10 -2.25 -1.54 -3.12
CA PHE A 10 -1.74 -0.63 -4.15
C PHE A 10 -1.82 -1.25 -5.55
N ALA A 11 -1.58 -2.54 -5.64
CA ALA A 11 -1.61 -3.26 -6.92
C ALA A 11 -3.03 -3.57 -7.41
N GLY A 12 -4.04 -3.34 -6.57
CA GLY A 12 -5.42 -3.64 -6.93
C GLY A 12 -5.77 -5.12 -6.81
N THR A 13 -4.97 -5.89 -6.06
CA THR A 13 -5.16 -7.33 -5.91
C THR A 13 -5.56 -7.74 -4.49
N ALA A 14 -5.79 -6.76 -3.60
CA ALA A 14 -6.23 -7.04 -2.24
C ALA A 14 -7.67 -7.54 -2.24
N SER A 15 -8.00 -8.40 -1.27
CA SER A 15 -9.38 -8.84 -1.09
C SER A 15 -10.21 -7.67 -0.54
N PHE A 16 -11.53 -7.80 -0.60
CA PHE A 16 -12.43 -6.81 -0.04
C PHE A 16 -12.15 -6.59 1.45
N GLU A 17 -11.93 -7.67 2.18
CA GLU A 17 -11.63 -7.59 3.62
C GLU A 17 -10.33 -6.86 3.88
N GLU A 18 -9.32 -7.10 3.05
CA GLU A 18 -8.03 -6.41 3.17
C GLU A 18 -8.18 -4.92 2.87
N GLU A 19 -8.94 -4.58 1.84
CA GLU A 19 -9.20 -3.18 1.51
C GLU A 19 -9.90 -2.46 2.65
N GLU A 20 -10.92 -3.09 3.26
CA GLU A 20 -11.60 -2.54 4.41
C GLU A 20 -10.65 -2.33 5.58
N ALA A 21 -9.80 -3.32 5.83
CA ALA A 21 -8.83 -3.23 6.93
C ALA A 21 -7.87 -2.07 6.72
N VAL A 22 -7.41 -1.85 5.49
CA VAL A 22 -6.51 -0.73 5.18
C VAL A 22 -7.23 0.60 5.39
N CYS A 23 -8.47 0.71 4.92
CA CYS A 23 -9.24 1.95 5.09
C CYS A 23 -9.47 2.27 6.56
N ASP A 24 -9.84 1.28 7.36
CA ASP A 24 -10.05 1.47 8.78
C ASP A 24 -8.76 1.86 9.49
N TRP A 25 -7.66 1.24 9.10
CA TRP A 25 -6.36 1.54 9.67
C TRP A 25 -5.92 2.97 9.37
N VAL A 26 -6.11 3.41 8.13
CA VAL A 26 -5.78 4.78 7.71
C VAL A 26 -6.64 5.81 8.46
N ASP A 27 -7.92 5.51 8.63
CA ASP A 27 -8.83 6.40 9.33
C ASP A 27 -8.56 6.47 10.82
N ALA A 28 -7.86 5.50 11.38
CA ALA A 28 -7.62 5.42 12.82
C ALA A 28 -6.63 6.48 13.30
N SER A 29 -5.67 6.92 12.47
CA SER A 29 -4.72 7.94 12.88
C SER A 29 -4.01 8.57 11.68
N ASN A 30 -3.56 9.82 11.87
CA ASN A 30 -2.76 10.52 10.85
C ASN A 30 -1.42 9.84 10.64
N LYS A 31 -0.88 9.24 11.68
CA LYS A 31 0.39 8.53 11.60
C LYS A 31 0.27 7.34 10.65
N ASN A 32 -0.85 6.63 10.71
CA ASN A 32 -1.11 5.52 9.81
C ASN A 32 -1.23 5.99 8.36
N ARG A 33 -1.87 7.13 8.16
CA ARG A 33 -1.98 7.73 6.84
C ARG A 33 -0.62 8.09 6.26
N GLU A 34 0.26 8.66 7.08
CA GLU A 34 1.61 9.00 6.66
C GLU A 34 2.40 7.74 6.29
N GLU A 35 2.20 6.67 7.04
CA GLU A 35 2.85 5.40 6.76
C GLU A 35 2.37 4.83 5.43
N LEU A 36 1.08 4.93 5.15
CA LEU A 36 0.51 4.50 3.88
C LEU A 36 1.15 5.25 2.71
N ILE A 37 1.27 6.57 2.83
CA ILE A 37 1.86 7.40 1.79
C ILE A 37 3.32 7.03 1.55
N ARG A 38 4.06 6.77 2.63
CA ARG A 38 5.46 6.38 2.55
C ARG A 38 5.63 5.03 1.84
N GLU A 39 4.79 4.06 2.20
CA GLU A 39 4.82 2.75 1.56
C GLU A 39 4.41 2.83 0.10
N ARG A 40 3.48 3.72 -0.24
CA ARG A 40 3.08 3.91 -1.63
C ARG A 40 4.23 4.43 -2.47
N LYS A 41 5.01 5.36 -1.96
CA LYS A 41 6.18 5.87 -2.66
C LYS A 41 7.20 4.77 -2.91
N TYR A 42 7.42 3.93 -1.91
CA TYR A 42 8.32 2.81 -2.02
C TYR A 42 7.83 1.81 -3.07
N PHE A 43 6.54 1.52 -3.05
CA PHE A 43 5.93 0.63 -4.03
C PHE A 43 6.11 1.17 -5.46
N ASP A 44 5.90 2.46 -5.65
CA ASP A 44 6.06 3.10 -6.96
C ASP A 44 7.50 2.99 -7.46
N VAL A 45 8.47 3.15 -6.58
CA VAL A 45 9.89 3.00 -6.93
C VAL A 45 10.19 1.58 -7.38
N LEU A 46 9.64 0.58 -6.69
CA LEU A 46 9.82 -0.82 -7.07
C LEU A 46 9.21 -1.10 -8.43
N LEU A 47 8.04 -0.53 -8.73
CA LEU A 47 7.40 -0.69 -10.02
C LEU A 47 8.24 -0.05 -11.13
N LEU A 48 8.76 1.13 -10.90
CA LEU A 48 9.60 1.82 -11.87
C LEU A 48 10.85 1.01 -12.19
N HIS A 49 11.45 0.40 -11.20
CA HIS A 49 12.61 -0.47 -11.41
C HIS A 49 12.27 -1.67 -12.29
N LYS A 50 11.13 -2.30 -12.02
CA LYS A 50 10.67 -3.43 -12.82
C LYS A 50 10.41 -3.03 -14.26
N THR A 51 9.75 -1.91 -14.46
CA THR A 51 9.40 -1.42 -15.79
C THR A 51 10.63 -1.04 -16.59
N LYS A 52 11.63 -0.47 -15.92
CA LYS A 52 12.85 0.00 -16.57
C LYS A 52 13.69 -1.12 -17.14
N ASN A 53 13.58 -2.31 -16.56
CA ASN A 53 14.38 -3.47 -16.97
C ASN A 53 13.71 -4.34 -18.02
N SER A 54 12.55 -3.99 -18.49
CA SER A 54 11.81 -4.79 -19.48
C SER A 54 11.96 -4.27 -20.92
#